data_50976ca4275e6cabc9a7d7d675f0e6e3
#
_entry.id   50976ca4275e6cabc9a7d7d675f0e6e3
#
_cell.length_a   1.000
_cell.length_b   1.000
_cell.length_c   1.000
_cell.angle_alpha   90.00
_cell.angle_beta   90.00
_cell.angle_gamma   90.00
#
_symmetry.space_group_name_H-M   'P 1'
#
loop_
_entity.id
_entity.type
_entity.pdbx_description
1 polymer ?
#
loop_
_entity_poly.entity_id
_entity_poly.type
_entity_poly.pdbx_seq_one_letter_code
_entity_poly.pdbx_strand_id
1 'polypeptide(L)'
;MALADRLLKKIPQYTRNARHLRSVLQHGTPKKVANLARVEYERMRRRVEVAGHPYLLIIDPCNFCNLRCPLCPTGLNDLGREQSMLPLEHFKHYIDPHLPYLFEAYLHNWGESLMNKDLFRMIEYTQAHDVGTNLSSNLVIATSQH
;
A
#
# COMPACT_ATOMS: atom_id res chain seq x y z
N MET A 1 23.67 -8.50 -1.93
CA MET A 1 23.10 -7.22 -2.44
C MET A 1 23.30 -7.04 -3.96
N ALA A 2 24.51 -7.16 -4.54
CA ALA A 2 24.79 -6.85 -5.95
C ALA A 2 24.05 -7.72 -7.02
N LEU A 3 23.73 -8.98 -6.75
CA LEU A 3 23.07 -9.87 -7.72
C LEU A 3 21.55 -9.58 -7.80
N ALA A 4 20.91 -9.34 -6.67
CA ALA A 4 19.51 -8.95 -6.60
C ALA A 4 19.26 -7.62 -7.34
N ASP A 5 20.15 -6.63 -7.17
CA ASP A 5 20.08 -5.34 -7.84
C ASP A 5 20.21 -5.45 -9.38
N ARG A 6 21.06 -6.37 -9.86
CA ARG A 6 21.20 -6.64 -11.31
C ARG A 6 19.98 -7.34 -11.91
N LEU A 7 19.36 -8.24 -11.17
CA LEU A 7 18.13 -8.92 -11.59
C LEU A 7 16.93 -7.95 -11.59
N LEU A 8 16.82 -7.08 -10.60
CA LEU A 8 15.76 -6.09 -10.48
C LEU A 8 15.77 -5.06 -11.62
N LYS A 9 16.95 -4.66 -12.14
CA LYS A 9 17.08 -3.75 -13.28
C LYS A 9 16.60 -4.35 -14.61
N LYS A 10 16.51 -5.68 -14.73
CA LYS A 10 16.06 -6.38 -15.95
C LYS A 10 14.56 -6.69 -15.96
N ILE A 11 13.83 -6.47 -14.86
CA ILE A 11 12.38 -6.72 -14.78
C ILE A 11 11.67 -5.48 -15.32
N PRO A 12 10.82 -5.61 -16.38
CA PRO A 12 10.05 -4.47 -16.88
C PRO A 12 9.21 -3.85 -15.76
N GLN A 13 9.38 -2.56 -15.52
CA GLN A 13 8.71 -1.85 -14.40
C GLN A 13 7.18 -1.74 -14.58
N TYR A 14 6.65 -2.13 -15.72
CA TYR A 14 5.26 -1.85 -16.12
C TYR A 14 4.27 -2.99 -15.87
N THR A 15 4.71 -4.18 -15.47
CA THR A 15 3.77 -5.27 -15.17
C THR A 15 3.53 -5.35 -13.66
N ARG A 16 2.25 -5.50 -13.27
CA ARG A 16 1.83 -5.69 -11.87
C ARG A 16 2.60 -6.83 -11.18
N ASN A 17 2.83 -7.92 -11.90
CA ASN A 17 3.57 -9.08 -11.40
C ASN A 17 5.06 -8.78 -11.17
N ALA A 18 5.68 -7.95 -12.02
CA ALA A 18 7.09 -7.58 -11.87
C ALA A 18 7.33 -6.67 -10.65
N ARG A 19 6.39 -5.75 -10.36
CA ARG A 19 6.46 -4.91 -9.15
C ARG A 19 6.33 -5.74 -7.88
N HIS A 20 5.38 -6.66 -7.86
CA HIS A 20 5.17 -7.54 -6.72
C HIS A 20 6.38 -8.47 -6.49
N LEU A 21 6.92 -9.06 -7.56
CA LEU A 21 8.15 -9.86 -7.48
C LEU A 21 9.34 -9.03 -6.95
N ARG A 22 9.47 -7.80 -7.40
CA ARG A 22 10.49 -6.87 -6.90
C ARG A 22 10.33 -6.62 -5.40
N SER A 23 9.11 -6.37 -4.93
CA SER A 23 8.81 -6.17 -3.52
C SER A 23 9.15 -7.40 -2.68
N VAL A 24 8.79 -8.61 -3.15
CA VAL A 24 9.16 -9.87 -2.50
C VAL A 24 10.67 -10.04 -2.40
N LEU A 25 11.44 -9.67 -3.44
CA LEU A 25 12.90 -9.76 -3.43
C LEU A 25 13.57 -8.71 -2.55
N GLN A 26 12.99 -7.52 -2.44
CA GLN A 26 13.53 -6.42 -1.65
C GLN A 26 13.21 -6.52 -0.16
N HIS A 27 11.98 -6.89 0.16
CA HIS A 27 11.42 -6.88 1.53
C HIS A 27 11.16 -8.30 2.08
N GLY A 28 11.64 -9.34 1.37
CA GLY A 28 11.39 -10.73 1.73
C GLY A 28 12.18 -11.18 2.95
N THR A 29 11.48 -11.50 4.03
CA THR A 29 12.02 -12.26 5.16
C THR A 29 11.51 -13.69 5.11
N PRO A 30 12.18 -14.67 5.78
CA PRO A 30 11.68 -16.06 5.82
C PRO A 30 10.23 -16.14 6.29
N LYS A 31 9.83 -15.32 7.27
CA LYS A 31 8.46 -15.27 7.81
C LYS A 31 7.46 -14.74 6.76
N LYS A 32 7.80 -13.65 6.06
CA LYS A 32 6.97 -13.09 4.99
C LYS A 32 6.78 -14.08 3.84
N VAL A 33 7.86 -14.73 3.41
CA VAL A 33 7.83 -15.72 2.32
C VAL A 33 7.00 -16.96 2.71
N ALA A 34 7.18 -17.48 3.93
CA ALA A 34 6.38 -18.59 4.42
C ALA A 34 4.88 -18.26 4.50
N ASN A 35 4.54 -17.03 4.95
CA ASN A 35 3.16 -16.55 4.95
C ASN A 35 2.60 -16.43 3.52
N LEU A 36 3.35 -15.88 2.59
CA LEU A 36 2.94 -15.77 1.18
C LEU A 36 2.64 -17.16 0.59
N ALA A 37 3.53 -18.12 0.81
CA ALA A 37 3.33 -19.51 0.35
C ALA A 37 2.05 -20.13 0.96
N ARG A 38 1.78 -19.86 2.25
CA ARG A 38 0.55 -20.30 2.92
C ARG A 38 -0.69 -19.67 2.28
N VAL A 39 -0.71 -18.35 2.10
CA VAL A 39 -1.84 -17.63 1.51
C VAL A 39 -2.12 -18.12 0.09
N GLU A 40 -1.07 -18.32 -0.73
CA GLU A 40 -1.24 -18.84 -2.08
C GLU A 40 -1.75 -20.29 -2.10
N TYR A 41 -1.28 -21.12 -1.18
CA TYR A 41 -1.81 -22.48 -1.00
C TYR A 41 -3.30 -22.45 -0.62
N GLU A 42 -3.69 -21.63 0.37
CA GLU A 42 -5.08 -21.50 0.81
C GLU A 42 -5.97 -20.98 -0.32
N ARG A 43 -5.48 -20.00 -1.10
CA ARG A 43 -6.16 -19.47 -2.30
C ARG A 43 -6.37 -20.56 -3.38
N MET A 44 -5.34 -21.35 -3.68
CA MET A 44 -5.45 -22.46 -4.64
C MET A 44 -6.45 -23.52 -4.18
N ARG A 45 -6.51 -23.77 -2.87
CA ARG A 45 -7.46 -24.72 -2.24
C ARG A 45 -8.85 -24.11 -2.04
N ARG A 46 -9.06 -22.83 -2.41
CA ARG A 46 -10.32 -22.09 -2.24
C ARG A 46 -10.87 -22.19 -0.81
N ARG A 47 -9.99 -22.09 0.18
CA ARG A 47 -10.39 -22.12 1.59
C ARG A 47 -11.20 -20.87 1.93
N VAL A 48 -12.29 -21.05 2.67
CA VAL A 48 -13.10 -19.95 3.22
C VAL A 48 -12.49 -19.44 4.52
N GLU A 49 -12.02 -20.38 5.37
CA GLU A 49 -11.25 -20.04 6.56
C GLU A 49 -9.77 -20.05 6.24
N VAL A 50 -9.12 -18.92 6.47
CA VAL A 50 -7.71 -18.71 6.17
C VAL A 50 -6.92 -18.44 7.45
N ALA A 51 -5.74 -19.01 7.56
CA ALA A 51 -4.79 -18.78 8.65
C ALA A 51 -3.63 -17.87 8.24
N GLY A 52 -3.52 -17.59 6.94
CA GLY A 52 -2.53 -16.65 6.41
C GLY A 52 -2.89 -15.20 6.71
N HIS A 53 -1.87 -14.37 6.92
CA HIS A 53 -2.02 -12.92 7.10
C HIS A 53 -1.97 -12.19 5.75
N PRO A 54 -2.58 -10.98 5.64
CA PRO A 54 -2.43 -10.16 4.45
C PRO A 54 -0.94 -9.85 4.20
N TYR A 55 -0.52 -9.98 2.96
CA TYR A 55 0.84 -9.66 2.52
C TYR A 55 0.91 -8.33 1.76
N LEU A 56 -0.25 -7.74 1.50
CA LEU A 56 -0.46 -6.42 0.91
C LEU A 56 -1.67 -5.78 1.59
N LEU A 57 -1.56 -4.52 1.98
CA LEU A 57 -2.68 -3.73 2.49
C LEU A 57 -2.90 -2.50 1.60
N ILE A 58 -4.17 -2.15 1.42
CA ILE A 58 -4.59 -0.89 0.81
C ILE A 58 -5.25 -0.08 1.92
N ILE A 59 -4.71 1.10 2.18
CA ILE A 59 -5.15 1.99 3.25
C ILE A 59 -5.36 3.38 2.66
N ASP A 60 -6.54 3.95 2.84
CA ASP A 60 -6.82 5.34 2.46
C ASP A 60 -6.30 6.30 3.54
N PRO A 61 -5.28 7.14 3.25
CA PRO A 61 -4.85 8.18 4.19
C PRO A 61 -5.93 9.24 4.43
N CYS A 62 -6.79 9.50 3.44
CA CYS A 62 -7.99 10.30 3.58
C CYS A 62 -9.07 9.84 2.60
N ASN A 63 -10.32 10.20 2.84
CA ASN A 63 -11.46 9.80 2.02
C ASN A 63 -12.08 10.96 1.22
N PHE A 64 -11.33 12.04 0.99
CA PHE A 64 -11.73 13.18 0.18
C PHE A 64 -10.61 13.59 -0.78
N CYS A 65 -10.96 14.37 -1.80
CA CYS A 65 -10.07 14.76 -2.88
C CYS A 65 -10.32 16.22 -3.28
N ASN A 66 -9.29 16.90 -3.75
CA ASN A 66 -9.37 18.26 -4.30
C ASN A 66 -9.88 18.30 -5.76
N LEU A 67 -10.04 17.15 -6.41
CA LEU A 67 -10.61 17.03 -7.76
C LEU A 67 -12.08 16.57 -7.70
N ARG A 68 -12.84 16.93 -8.74
CA ARG A 68 -14.25 16.54 -8.95
C ARG A 68 -14.39 15.70 -10.21
N CYS A 69 -13.72 14.55 -10.23
CA CYS A 69 -13.81 13.64 -11.36
C CYS A 69 -15.22 13.04 -11.50
N PRO A 70 -15.85 13.09 -12.69
CA PRO A 70 -17.28 12.78 -12.86
C PRO A 70 -17.65 11.30 -12.62
N LEU A 71 -16.70 10.38 -12.65
CA LEU A 71 -16.93 8.95 -12.40
C LEU A 71 -16.34 8.46 -11.07
N CYS A 72 -15.87 9.38 -10.23
CA CYS A 72 -15.24 9.02 -8.96
C CYS A 72 -16.19 9.34 -7.79
N PRO A 73 -16.59 8.37 -6.96
CA PRO A 73 -17.46 8.62 -5.81
C PRO A 73 -16.91 9.68 -4.85
N THR A 74 -15.59 9.71 -4.66
CA THR A 74 -14.93 10.76 -3.87
C THR A 74 -15.05 12.13 -4.51
N GLY A 75 -14.85 12.23 -5.83
CA GLY A 75 -14.99 13.48 -6.59
C GLY A 75 -16.42 14.00 -6.64
N LEU A 76 -17.41 13.11 -6.61
CA LEU A 76 -18.83 13.41 -6.53
C LEU A 76 -19.32 13.67 -5.10
N ASN A 77 -18.48 13.42 -4.09
CA ASN A 77 -18.82 13.43 -2.67
C ASN A 77 -19.96 12.44 -2.33
N ASP A 78 -19.99 11.30 -2.99
CA ASP A 78 -21.04 10.28 -2.92
C ASP A 78 -20.56 8.99 -2.20
N LEU A 79 -19.67 9.14 -1.22
CA LEU A 79 -19.18 8.00 -0.42
C LEU A 79 -20.11 7.60 0.73
N GLY A 80 -21.15 8.41 1.03
CA GLY A 80 -22.09 8.16 2.12
C GLY A 80 -21.47 8.19 3.53
N ARG A 81 -20.31 8.81 3.68
CA ARG A 81 -19.58 8.95 4.96
C ARG A 81 -18.94 10.33 5.08
N GLU A 82 -18.70 10.76 6.32
CA GLU A 82 -18.04 12.03 6.59
C GLU A 82 -16.60 12.06 6.04
N GLN A 83 -16.17 13.24 5.59
CA GLN A 83 -14.80 13.46 5.15
C GLN A 83 -13.86 13.42 6.35
N SER A 84 -12.81 12.62 6.26
CA SER A 84 -11.85 12.45 7.34
C SER A 84 -10.44 12.13 6.82
N MET A 85 -9.45 12.41 7.67
CA MET A 85 -8.06 11.97 7.50
C MET A 85 -7.76 10.87 8.52
N LEU A 86 -6.95 9.90 8.10
CA LEU A 86 -6.44 8.87 9.00
C LEU A 86 -5.29 9.46 9.83
N PRO A 87 -5.40 9.55 11.18
CA PRO A 87 -4.29 9.96 12.01
C PRO A 87 -3.18 8.91 12.03
N LEU A 88 -1.92 9.34 12.19
CA LEU A 88 -0.77 8.42 12.22
C LEU A 88 -0.91 7.31 13.27
N GLU A 89 -1.43 7.62 14.46
CA GLU A 89 -1.57 6.62 15.53
C GLU A 89 -2.62 5.55 15.19
N HIS A 90 -3.71 5.92 14.52
CA HIS A 90 -4.68 4.95 14.02
C HIS A 90 -4.07 4.12 12.88
N PHE A 91 -3.31 4.75 11.98
CA PHE A 91 -2.58 4.03 10.94
C PHE A 91 -1.66 2.96 11.53
N LYS A 92 -0.85 3.31 12.52
CA LYS A 92 0.01 2.36 13.23
C LYS A 92 -0.81 1.22 13.85
N HIS A 93 -1.86 1.56 14.58
CA HIS A 93 -2.74 0.56 15.21
C HIS A 93 -3.25 -0.50 14.23
N TYR A 94 -3.64 -0.08 13.01
CA TYR A 94 -4.15 -1.00 12.00
C TYR A 94 -3.05 -1.79 11.27
N ILE A 95 -1.88 -1.20 11.04
CA ILE A 95 -0.83 -1.86 10.27
C ILE A 95 0.08 -2.77 11.12
N ASP A 96 0.31 -2.44 12.38
CA ASP A 96 1.26 -3.13 13.27
C ASP A 96 1.06 -4.65 13.34
N PRO A 97 -0.16 -5.19 13.48
CA PRO A 97 -0.37 -6.64 13.52
C PRO A 97 0.08 -7.36 12.24
N HIS A 98 0.18 -6.62 11.13
CA HIS A 98 0.46 -7.17 9.81
C HIS A 98 1.90 -6.93 9.34
N LEU A 99 2.63 -5.98 9.93
CA LEU A 99 4.01 -5.64 9.56
C LEU A 99 4.94 -6.86 9.38
N PRO A 100 4.90 -7.90 10.24
CA PRO A 100 5.75 -9.08 10.07
C PRO A 100 5.46 -9.92 8.83
N TYR A 101 4.38 -9.63 8.11
CA TYR A 101 3.88 -10.40 6.96
C TYR A 101 3.75 -9.57 5.70
N LEU A 102 3.73 -8.22 5.82
CA LEU A 102 3.54 -7.31 4.72
C LEU A 102 4.79 -7.15 3.86
N PHE A 103 4.60 -7.24 2.55
CA PHE A 103 5.59 -6.80 1.56
C PHE A 103 5.33 -5.36 1.13
N GLU A 104 4.05 -4.96 1.02
CA GLU A 104 3.65 -3.67 0.48
C GLU A 104 2.45 -3.08 1.22
N ALA A 105 2.48 -1.75 1.41
CA ALA A 105 1.35 -0.93 1.81
C ALA A 105 1.02 0.07 0.70
N TYR A 106 -0.20 0.04 0.20
CA TYR A 106 -0.72 0.99 -0.78
C TYR A 106 -1.46 2.09 -0.04
N LEU A 107 -0.89 3.28 -0.07
CA LEU A 107 -1.44 4.46 0.63
C LEU A 107 -2.25 5.31 -0.36
N HIS A 108 -3.18 4.69 -1.04
CA HIS A 108 -4.09 5.36 -1.98
C HIS A 108 -5.24 4.41 -2.35
N ASN A 109 -6.42 4.95 -2.56
CA ASN A 109 -7.56 4.28 -3.17
C ASN A 109 -8.62 5.32 -3.58
N TRP A 110 -9.39 5.85 -2.62
CA TRP A 110 -10.52 6.75 -2.91
C TRP A 110 -10.26 8.23 -2.62
N GLY A 111 -9.24 8.59 -1.89
CA GLY A 111 -8.91 9.98 -1.58
C GLY A 111 -7.67 10.48 -2.34
N GLU A 112 -7.34 11.76 -2.17
CA GLU A 112 -6.04 12.31 -2.56
C GLU A 112 -5.08 12.25 -1.38
N SER A 113 -4.18 11.29 -1.39
CA SER A 113 -3.33 10.96 -0.25
C SER A 113 -2.46 12.13 0.23
N LEU A 114 -2.01 13.02 -0.67
CA LEU A 114 -1.23 14.21 -0.34
C LEU A 114 -1.99 15.24 0.52
N MET A 115 -3.32 15.11 0.64
CA MET A 115 -4.11 15.96 1.55
C MET A 115 -3.91 15.57 3.01
N ASN A 116 -3.43 14.38 3.30
CA ASN A 116 -3.12 13.97 4.67
C ASN A 116 -1.73 14.46 5.09
N LYS A 117 -1.68 15.33 6.08
CA LYS A 117 -0.44 15.90 6.64
C LYS A 117 0.51 14.86 7.25
N ASP A 118 -0.02 13.72 7.66
CA ASP A 118 0.77 12.62 8.26
C ASP A 118 1.25 11.60 7.22
N LEU A 119 0.94 11.77 5.92
CA LEU A 119 1.27 10.81 4.87
C LEU A 119 2.75 10.43 4.84
N PHE A 120 3.64 11.42 4.85
CA PHE A 120 5.09 11.14 4.81
C PHE A 120 5.57 10.40 6.05
N ARG A 121 5.01 10.69 7.22
CA ARG A 121 5.29 9.96 8.46
C ARG A 121 4.80 8.51 8.41
N MET A 122 3.67 8.25 7.72
CA MET A 122 3.19 6.89 7.44
C MET A 122 4.14 6.13 6.52
N ILE A 123 4.67 6.81 5.47
CA ILE A 123 5.66 6.23 4.55
C ILE A 123 6.95 5.90 5.30
N GLU A 124 7.47 6.83 6.08
CA GLU A 124 8.67 6.61 6.93
C GLU A 124 8.47 5.42 7.88
N TYR A 125 7.29 5.33 8.49
CA TYR A 125 6.96 4.26 9.41
C TYR A 125 6.96 2.89 8.73
N THR A 126 6.33 2.76 7.55
CA THR A 126 6.32 1.49 6.79
C THR A 126 7.72 1.10 6.34
N GLN A 127 8.51 2.06 5.85
CA GLN A 127 9.89 1.84 5.42
C GLN A 127 10.80 1.40 6.57
N ALA A 128 10.63 1.98 7.77
CA ALA A 128 11.37 1.59 8.98
C ALA A 128 11.10 0.12 9.39
N HIS A 129 9.97 -0.45 8.95
CA HIS A 129 9.58 -1.85 9.18
C HIS A 129 9.81 -2.75 7.96
N ASP A 130 10.63 -2.31 7.00
CA ASP A 130 10.96 -3.05 5.78
C ASP A 130 9.71 -3.44 4.97
N VAL A 131 8.75 -2.51 4.84
CA VAL A 131 7.54 -2.63 4.02
C VAL A 131 7.60 -1.62 2.89
N GLY A 132 7.49 -2.09 1.65
CA GLY A 132 7.42 -1.24 0.46
C GLY A 132 6.16 -0.38 0.47
N THR A 133 6.26 0.87 0.03
CA THR A 133 5.13 1.78 -0.05
C THR A 133 4.79 2.11 -1.49
N ASN A 134 3.52 2.05 -1.83
CA ASN A 134 2.99 2.49 -3.12
C ASN A 134 2.03 3.66 -2.92
N LEU A 135 2.22 4.71 -3.71
CA LEU A 135 1.42 5.92 -3.68
C LEU A 135 0.93 6.27 -5.08
N SER A 136 -0.31 6.73 -5.17
CA SER A 136 -0.87 7.37 -6.35
C SER A 136 -1.43 8.73 -5.96
N SER A 137 -1.17 9.75 -6.77
CA SER A 137 -1.62 11.12 -6.51
C SER A 137 -1.90 11.84 -7.83
N ASN A 138 -2.82 12.80 -7.79
CA ASN A 138 -3.07 13.71 -8.89
C ASN A 138 -2.03 14.85 -8.97
N LEU A 139 -1.16 15.01 -7.98
CA LEU A 139 -0.07 15.96 -7.84
C LEU A 139 -0.47 17.46 -7.87
N VAL A 140 -1.75 17.80 -7.94
CA VAL A 140 -2.22 19.20 -8.03
C VAL A 140 -1.81 20.00 -6.79
N ILE A 141 -1.80 19.38 -5.61
CA ILE A 141 -1.39 20.07 -4.36
C ILE A 141 0.12 20.36 -4.37
N ALA A 142 0.93 19.46 -4.91
CA ALA A 142 2.38 19.64 -4.98
C ALA A 142 2.79 20.79 -5.92
N THR A 143 1.99 21.06 -6.97
CA THR A 143 2.26 22.14 -7.94
C THR A 143 1.77 23.50 -7.50
N SER A 144 0.87 23.60 -6.52
CA SER A 144 0.30 24.87 -6.04
C SER A 144 1.12 25.56 -4.94
N GLN A 145 2.27 24.98 -4.55
CA GLN A 145 3.17 25.54 -3.52
C GLN A 145 4.43 26.22 -4.08
N HIS A 146 4.41 26.59 -5.38
CA HIS A 146 5.49 27.36 -6.03
C HIS A 146 5.01 28.75 -6.46
#